data_1cfbe16c4bf3c88cd824f67a07e128be
#
_entry.id   1cfbe16c4bf3c88cd824f67a07e128be
#
_cell.length_a   1.000
_cell.length_b   1.000
_cell.length_c   1.000
_cell.angle_alpha   90.00
_cell.angle_beta   90.00
_cell.angle_gamma   90.00
#
_symmetry.space_group_name_H-M   'P 1'
#
loop_
_entity.id
_entity.type
_entity.pdbx_description
1 polymer ?
#
loop_
_entity_poly.entity_id
_entity_poly.type
_entity_poly.pdbx_seq_one_letter_code
_entity_poly.pdbx_strand_id
1 'polypeptide(L)'
;WDNIDGDFLEVEGALNRVRDRERKVQQALRDESHRKDDLVTYLAHDLRTPLASVVGYLSLLQEAPELPVEQRAHFTGVALDKAHRLDALIEEFFDITRFDFHDIVLTRGYVDLGLLLAQVADEFYPILNEQHKEAQVDIREDLTVLVDGDKMARVFNNIMKNAVAYSYEGSTITIEARRQDDGGVRVRFINQGDPIPAAKLKVIFEKFYRLDAARATNRGGAGLGLAIAKEIIAAHGGTVACESTPEHTIFTIELPAV
;
A
#
# COMPACT_ATOMS: atom_id res chain seq x y z
N TRP A 1 11.23 -60.96 3.59
CA TRP A 1 12.02 -59.99 4.36
C TRP A 1 12.34 -58.72 3.52
N ASP A 2 12.50 -58.83 2.21
CA ASP A 2 12.84 -57.72 1.30
C ASP A 2 11.78 -56.61 1.19
N ASN A 3 10.53 -56.88 1.59
CA ASN A 3 9.46 -55.89 1.48
C ASN A 3 9.39 -54.91 2.68
N ILE A 4 9.95 -55.28 3.82
CA ILE A 4 9.91 -54.48 5.06
C ILE A 4 10.89 -53.31 4.97
N ASP A 5 12.05 -53.48 4.31
CA ASP A 5 13.07 -52.46 4.15
C ASP A 5 12.58 -51.35 3.18
N GLY A 6 11.82 -51.71 2.15
CA GLY A 6 11.21 -50.75 1.22
C GLY A 6 10.17 -49.84 1.89
N ASP A 7 9.27 -50.43 2.68
CA ASP A 7 8.24 -49.69 3.42
C ASP A 7 8.85 -48.77 4.47
N PHE A 8 9.97 -49.17 5.11
CA PHE A 8 10.66 -48.36 6.11
C PHE A 8 11.33 -47.12 5.49
N LEU A 9 11.94 -47.25 4.32
CA LEU A 9 12.55 -46.14 3.56
C LEU A 9 11.48 -45.16 3.07
N GLU A 10 10.31 -45.65 2.70
CA GLU A 10 9.20 -44.79 2.26
C GLU A 10 8.63 -43.98 3.42
N VAL A 11 8.45 -44.59 4.58
CA VAL A 11 8.01 -43.94 5.84
C VAL A 11 9.04 -42.93 6.31
N GLU A 12 10.32 -43.25 6.28
CA GLU A 12 11.41 -42.32 6.65
C GLU A 12 11.43 -41.13 5.71
N GLY A 13 11.31 -41.35 4.39
CA GLY A 13 11.18 -40.29 3.41
C GLY A 13 9.96 -39.41 3.61
N ALA A 14 8.80 -39.97 3.98
CA ALA A 14 7.61 -39.22 4.33
C ALA A 14 7.80 -38.39 5.61
N LEU A 15 8.41 -38.97 6.64
CA LEU A 15 8.68 -38.29 7.90
C LEU A 15 9.65 -37.12 7.72
N ASN A 16 10.69 -37.28 6.91
CA ASN A 16 11.62 -36.22 6.58
C ASN A 16 10.95 -35.07 5.81
N ARG A 17 10.08 -35.36 4.85
CA ARG A 17 9.27 -34.36 4.16
C ARG A 17 8.36 -33.56 5.10
N VAL A 18 7.72 -34.23 6.07
CA VAL A 18 6.88 -33.57 7.09
C VAL A 18 7.73 -32.66 7.98
N ARG A 19 8.88 -33.15 8.48
CA ARG A 19 9.81 -32.35 9.29
C ARG A 19 10.34 -31.13 8.54
N ASP A 20 10.69 -31.27 7.29
CA ASP A 20 11.17 -30.15 6.46
C ASP A 20 10.08 -29.11 6.21
N ARG A 21 8.84 -29.57 6.01
CA ARG A 21 7.66 -28.70 5.87
C ARG A 21 7.39 -27.95 7.18
N GLU A 22 7.43 -28.65 8.30
CA GLU A 22 7.23 -28.06 9.64
C GLU A 22 8.32 -27.01 9.94
N ARG A 23 9.59 -27.29 9.65
CA ARG A 23 10.69 -26.35 9.81
C ARG A 23 10.50 -25.10 8.95
N LYS A 24 10.09 -25.24 7.69
CA LYS A 24 9.80 -24.11 6.79
C LYS A 24 8.64 -23.26 7.31
N VAL A 25 7.58 -23.88 7.81
CA VAL A 25 6.43 -23.17 8.40
C VAL A 25 6.86 -22.43 9.68
N GLN A 26 7.63 -23.09 10.57
CA GLN A 26 8.12 -22.44 11.78
C GLN A 26 9.08 -21.28 11.48
N GLN A 27 9.93 -21.42 10.46
CA GLN A 27 10.82 -20.35 10.04
C GLN A 27 10.01 -19.16 9.50
N ALA A 28 9.04 -19.41 8.62
CA ALA A 28 8.18 -18.36 8.08
C ALA A 28 7.42 -17.62 9.18
N LEU A 29 6.87 -18.33 10.17
CA LEU A 29 6.20 -17.72 11.33
C LEU A 29 7.13 -16.87 12.18
N ARG A 30 8.38 -17.31 12.40
CA ARG A 30 9.39 -16.52 13.12
C ARG A 30 9.76 -15.25 12.34
N ASP A 31 9.98 -15.38 11.04
CA ASP A 31 10.35 -14.25 10.19
C ASP A 31 9.21 -13.23 10.14
N GLU A 32 7.96 -13.69 10.12
CA GLU A 32 6.77 -12.82 10.19
C GLU A 32 6.66 -12.12 11.55
N SER A 33 6.88 -12.85 12.66
CA SER A 33 6.89 -12.26 14.01
C SER A 33 7.98 -11.20 14.17
N HIS A 34 9.20 -11.48 13.71
CA HIS A 34 10.29 -10.50 13.75
C HIS A 34 9.99 -9.25 12.91
N ARG A 35 9.42 -9.43 11.71
CA ARG A 35 9.00 -8.30 10.87
C ARG A 35 7.94 -7.43 11.57
N LYS A 36 7.04 -8.06 12.32
CA LYS A 36 6.01 -7.37 13.10
C LYS A 36 6.61 -6.57 14.26
N ASP A 37 7.55 -7.16 15.01
CA ASP A 37 8.22 -6.51 16.13
C ASP A 37 9.10 -5.33 15.66
N ASP A 38 9.85 -5.52 14.57
CA ASP A 38 10.64 -4.47 13.93
C ASP A 38 9.75 -3.30 13.49
N LEU A 39 8.56 -3.60 12.96
CA LEU A 39 7.62 -2.59 12.53
C LEU A 39 7.04 -1.79 13.70
N VAL A 40 6.60 -2.46 14.78
CA VAL A 40 6.07 -1.77 15.97
C VAL A 40 7.14 -0.81 16.50
N THR A 41 8.40 -1.24 16.53
CA THR A 41 9.54 -0.41 16.96
C THR A 41 9.75 0.77 16.00
N TYR A 42 9.72 0.53 14.70
CA TYR A 42 9.86 1.58 13.68
C TYR A 42 8.72 2.60 13.76
N LEU A 43 7.46 2.13 13.82
CA LEU A 43 6.30 3.01 13.95
C LEU A 43 6.31 3.82 15.25
N ALA A 44 6.70 3.22 16.37
CA ALA A 44 6.84 3.96 17.63
C ALA A 44 7.86 5.09 17.51
N HIS A 45 8.96 4.88 16.80
CA HIS A 45 9.95 5.92 16.51
C HIS A 45 9.38 7.00 15.58
N ASP A 46 8.69 6.59 14.50
CA ASP A 46 8.15 7.51 13.50
C ASP A 46 6.93 8.31 14.01
N LEU A 47 6.16 7.78 14.97
CA LEU A 47 5.12 8.51 15.68
C LEU A 47 5.71 9.53 16.68
N ARG A 48 6.81 9.18 17.35
CA ARG A 48 7.46 10.06 18.34
C ARG A 48 7.99 11.35 17.72
N THR A 49 8.55 11.28 16.53
CA THR A 49 9.19 12.43 15.85
C THR A 49 8.19 13.56 15.53
N PRO A 50 7.07 13.34 14.81
CA PRO A 50 6.07 14.38 14.58
C PRO A 50 5.40 14.84 15.88
N LEU A 51 5.14 13.93 16.83
CA LEU A 51 4.56 14.28 18.13
C LEU A 51 5.46 15.24 18.89
N ALA A 52 6.76 14.96 18.98
CA ALA A 52 7.72 15.84 19.66
C ALA A 52 7.77 17.23 18.96
N SER A 53 7.66 17.28 17.64
CA SER A 53 7.59 18.55 16.90
C SER A 53 6.31 19.33 17.21
N VAL A 54 5.15 18.66 17.21
CA VAL A 54 3.86 19.30 17.58
C VAL A 54 3.95 19.89 18.98
N VAL A 55 4.38 19.09 19.95
CA VAL A 55 4.53 19.55 21.35
C VAL A 55 5.52 20.73 21.44
N GLY A 56 6.68 20.62 20.76
CA GLY A 56 7.69 21.69 20.78
C GLY A 56 7.17 23.02 20.22
N TYR A 57 6.50 23.02 19.05
CA TYR A 57 5.94 24.25 18.48
C TYR A 57 4.79 24.82 19.31
N LEU A 58 3.93 23.98 19.88
CA LEU A 58 2.86 24.44 20.76
C LEU A 58 3.42 25.01 22.07
N SER A 59 4.46 24.41 22.65
CA SER A 59 5.15 24.95 23.83
C SER A 59 5.78 26.31 23.54
N LEU A 60 6.46 26.47 22.39
CA LEU A 60 7.01 27.77 21.97
C LEU A 60 5.92 28.84 21.84
N LEU A 61 4.77 28.48 21.25
CA LEU A 61 3.64 29.42 21.12
C LEU A 61 3.05 29.81 22.49
N GLN A 62 3.07 28.89 23.45
CA GLN A 62 2.57 29.12 24.81
C GLN A 62 3.53 29.97 25.65
N GLU A 63 4.85 29.71 25.55
CA GLU A 63 5.89 30.36 26.33
C GLU A 63 6.23 31.77 25.84
N ALA A 64 5.99 32.04 24.54
CA ALA A 64 6.31 33.31 23.87
C ALA A 64 5.04 33.96 23.27
N PRO A 65 4.09 34.48 24.09
CA PRO A 65 2.86 35.11 23.61
C PRO A 65 3.10 36.37 22.78
N GLU A 66 4.24 37.01 22.97
CA GLU A 66 4.66 38.27 22.29
C GLU A 66 5.22 38.06 20.87
N LEU A 67 5.24 36.80 20.35
CA LEU A 67 5.73 36.51 19.02
C LEU A 67 4.95 37.29 17.93
N PRO A 68 5.65 37.82 16.91
CA PRO A 68 5.01 38.43 15.74
C PRO A 68 3.96 37.50 15.13
N VAL A 69 2.87 38.08 14.61
CA VAL A 69 1.74 37.32 14.02
C VAL A 69 2.21 36.36 12.93
N GLU A 70 3.15 36.74 12.09
CA GLU A 70 3.71 35.91 11.02
C GLU A 70 4.44 34.68 11.57
N GLN A 71 5.23 34.84 12.65
CA GLN A 71 5.93 33.70 13.27
C GLN A 71 4.93 32.75 13.98
N ARG A 72 3.91 33.30 14.62
CA ARG A 72 2.84 32.49 15.22
C ARG A 72 2.09 31.68 14.15
N ALA A 73 1.73 32.31 13.05
CA ALA A 73 1.09 31.64 11.93
C ALA A 73 1.98 30.53 11.34
N HIS A 74 3.28 30.82 11.18
CA HIS A 74 4.23 29.82 10.71
C HIS A 74 4.35 28.61 11.66
N PHE A 75 4.54 28.85 12.98
CA PHE A 75 4.66 27.75 13.95
C PHE A 75 3.37 26.94 14.08
N THR A 76 2.21 27.61 14.01
CA THR A 76 0.91 26.93 13.98
C THR A 76 0.77 26.05 12.73
N GLY A 77 1.17 26.55 11.56
CA GLY A 77 1.18 25.78 10.31
C GLY A 77 2.05 24.54 10.41
N VAL A 78 3.29 24.69 10.89
CA VAL A 78 4.19 23.55 11.07
C VAL A 78 3.62 22.52 12.06
N ALA A 79 3.04 22.98 13.19
CA ALA A 79 2.41 22.06 14.15
C ALA A 79 1.24 21.30 13.52
N LEU A 80 0.41 21.97 12.71
CA LEU A 80 -0.73 21.38 12.03
C LEU A 80 -0.27 20.32 11.00
N ASP A 81 0.74 20.63 10.19
CA ASP A 81 1.30 19.68 9.21
C ASP A 81 1.85 18.43 9.90
N LYS A 82 2.53 18.60 11.06
CA LYS A 82 3.04 17.45 11.82
C LYS A 82 1.91 16.65 12.47
N ALA A 83 0.81 17.30 12.89
CA ALA A 83 -0.37 16.64 13.41
C ALA A 83 -1.07 15.79 12.33
N HIS A 84 -1.25 16.32 11.11
CA HIS A 84 -1.78 15.55 9.97
C HIS A 84 -0.89 14.36 9.62
N ARG A 85 0.43 14.53 9.66
CA ARG A 85 1.35 13.41 9.45
C ARG A 85 1.21 12.34 10.54
N LEU A 86 1.02 12.75 11.81
CA LEU A 86 0.81 11.83 12.92
C LEU A 86 -0.50 11.04 12.75
N ASP A 87 -1.56 11.72 12.35
CA ASP A 87 -2.86 11.10 12.06
C ASP A 87 -2.74 10.02 10.97
N ALA A 88 -2.08 10.34 9.85
CA ALA A 88 -1.81 9.38 8.78
C ALA A 88 -1.01 8.15 9.25
N LEU A 89 -0.02 8.33 10.15
CA LEU A 89 0.77 7.23 10.71
C LEU A 89 -0.07 6.37 11.68
N ILE A 90 -1.01 6.97 12.41
CA ILE A 90 -1.95 6.26 13.28
C ILE A 90 -2.90 5.41 12.43
N GLU A 91 -3.44 5.93 11.33
CA GLU A 91 -4.26 5.17 10.40
C GLU A 91 -3.47 3.98 9.81
N GLU A 92 -2.22 4.20 9.38
CA GLU A 92 -1.33 3.11 8.94
C GLU A 92 -1.14 2.04 10.04
N PHE A 93 -1.01 2.44 11.30
CA PHE A 93 -0.89 1.52 12.44
C PHE A 93 -2.16 0.71 12.67
N PHE A 94 -3.33 1.35 12.65
CA PHE A 94 -4.60 0.63 12.76
C PHE A 94 -4.81 -0.36 11.61
N ASP A 95 -4.34 -0.02 10.44
CA ASP A 95 -4.36 -0.92 9.29
C ASP A 95 -3.57 -2.21 9.56
N ILE A 96 -2.37 -2.07 10.11
CA ILE A 96 -1.52 -3.21 10.49
C ILE A 96 -2.24 -4.12 11.47
N THR A 97 -2.84 -3.54 12.52
CA THR A 97 -3.48 -4.31 13.59
C THR A 97 -4.79 -4.97 13.15
N ARG A 98 -5.53 -4.34 12.22
CA ARG A 98 -6.77 -4.90 11.67
C ARG A 98 -6.54 -6.01 10.66
N PHE A 99 -5.48 -5.94 9.85
CA PHE A 99 -5.19 -6.95 8.81
C PHE A 99 -4.52 -8.23 9.34
N ASP A 100 -4.08 -8.25 10.60
CA ASP A 100 -3.60 -9.49 11.25
C ASP A 100 -4.73 -10.39 11.79
N PHE A 101 -5.99 -9.88 11.85
CA PHE A 101 -7.10 -10.60 12.47
C PHE A 101 -8.29 -10.75 11.52
N HIS A 102 -8.28 -11.87 10.75
CA HIS A 102 -9.47 -12.49 10.14
C HIS A 102 -10.11 -11.79 8.93
N ASP A 103 -10.84 -12.55 8.15
CA ASP A 103 -11.57 -12.27 6.93
C ASP A 103 -12.04 -10.82 6.75
N ILE A 104 -11.60 -10.16 5.67
CA ILE A 104 -12.11 -8.85 5.29
C ILE A 104 -13.60 -8.98 5.01
N VAL A 105 -14.42 -8.47 5.91
CA VAL A 105 -15.87 -8.40 5.70
C VAL A 105 -16.14 -7.29 4.68
N LEU A 106 -16.77 -7.65 3.55
CA LEU A 106 -17.13 -6.73 2.48
C LEU A 106 -18.59 -6.31 2.60
N THR A 107 -18.83 -5.01 2.53
CA THR A 107 -20.17 -4.43 2.34
C THR A 107 -20.33 -4.03 0.88
N ARG A 108 -20.75 -5.00 0.05
CA ARG A 108 -20.83 -4.79 -1.41
C ARG A 108 -22.05 -3.98 -1.81
N GLY A 109 -21.85 -3.03 -2.72
CA GLY A 109 -22.88 -2.24 -3.38
C GLY A 109 -22.52 -2.01 -4.86
N TYR A 110 -23.47 -1.58 -5.65
CA TYR A 110 -23.18 -1.16 -7.02
C TYR A 110 -22.44 0.18 -7.00
N VAL A 111 -21.22 0.19 -7.53
CA VAL A 111 -20.32 1.34 -7.54
C VAL A 111 -19.94 1.65 -8.97
N ASP A 112 -20.06 2.91 -9.35
CA ASP A 112 -19.50 3.45 -10.59
C ASP A 112 -17.98 3.63 -10.40
N LEU A 113 -17.19 2.72 -10.99
CA LEU A 113 -15.71 2.79 -10.90
C LEU A 113 -15.15 4.01 -11.61
N GLY A 114 -15.82 4.50 -12.66
CA GLY A 114 -15.40 5.70 -13.37
C GLY A 114 -15.43 6.92 -12.47
N LEU A 115 -16.53 7.12 -11.77
CA LEU A 115 -16.67 8.19 -10.80
C LEU A 115 -15.69 8.04 -9.63
N LEU A 116 -15.53 6.83 -9.08
CA LEU A 116 -14.64 6.57 -7.97
C LEU A 116 -13.17 6.86 -8.35
N LEU A 117 -12.71 6.43 -9.53
CA LEU A 117 -11.35 6.68 -10.01
C LEU A 117 -11.11 8.16 -10.30
N ALA A 118 -12.11 8.88 -10.82
CA ALA A 118 -12.03 10.32 -11.00
C ALA A 118 -11.89 11.05 -9.65
N GLN A 119 -12.69 10.68 -8.64
CA GLN A 119 -12.61 11.24 -7.30
C GLN A 119 -11.22 11.01 -6.68
N VAL A 120 -10.68 9.78 -6.81
CA VAL A 120 -9.32 9.47 -6.36
C VAL A 120 -8.28 10.35 -7.06
N ALA A 121 -8.37 10.54 -8.38
CA ALA A 121 -7.45 11.42 -9.10
C ALA A 121 -7.53 12.88 -8.61
N ASP A 122 -8.74 13.38 -8.36
CA ASP A 122 -8.98 14.74 -7.88
C ASP A 122 -8.44 14.97 -6.47
N GLU A 123 -8.51 13.97 -5.57
CA GLU A 123 -7.92 14.05 -4.22
C GLU A 123 -6.40 14.28 -4.25
N PHE A 124 -5.72 13.79 -5.28
CA PHE A 124 -4.27 13.97 -5.43
C PHE A 124 -3.88 15.24 -6.20
N TYR A 125 -4.83 16.02 -6.73
CA TYR A 125 -4.54 17.23 -7.50
C TYR A 125 -3.58 18.20 -6.80
N PRO A 126 -3.73 18.52 -5.49
CA PRO A 126 -2.82 19.47 -4.82
C PRO A 126 -1.36 19.02 -4.85
N ILE A 127 -1.09 17.75 -4.51
CA ILE A 127 0.28 17.21 -4.48
C ILE A 127 0.84 16.99 -5.88
N LEU A 128 0.01 16.64 -6.84
CA LEU A 128 0.39 16.50 -8.24
C LEU A 128 0.82 17.86 -8.80
N ASN A 129 0.05 18.91 -8.57
CA ASN A 129 0.35 20.27 -9.00
C ASN A 129 1.65 20.80 -8.37
N GLU A 130 1.89 20.55 -7.08
CA GLU A 130 3.12 20.91 -6.39
C GLU A 130 4.36 20.24 -7.01
N GLN A 131 4.23 19.01 -7.51
CA GLN A 131 5.28 18.23 -8.14
C GLN A 131 5.30 18.35 -9.67
N HIS A 132 4.53 19.28 -10.23
CA HIS A 132 4.38 19.47 -11.69
C HIS A 132 3.97 18.19 -12.44
N LYS A 133 3.17 17.32 -11.78
CA LYS A 133 2.65 16.08 -12.33
C LYS A 133 1.18 16.24 -12.69
N GLU A 134 0.69 15.35 -13.54
CA GLU A 134 -0.71 15.30 -13.93
C GLU A 134 -1.29 13.89 -13.75
N ALA A 135 -2.59 13.80 -13.45
CA ALA A 135 -3.33 12.55 -13.51
C ALA A 135 -4.31 12.62 -14.68
N GLN A 136 -4.31 11.58 -15.52
CA GLN A 136 -5.25 11.43 -16.62
C GLN A 136 -6.09 10.19 -16.43
N VAL A 137 -7.42 10.34 -16.39
CA VAL A 137 -8.38 9.24 -16.29
C VAL A 137 -8.94 8.95 -17.68
N ASP A 138 -8.65 7.77 -18.23
CA ASP A 138 -9.16 7.31 -19.53
C ASP A 138 -10.16 6.15 -19.32
N ILE A 139 -11.43 6.50 -19.18
CA ILE A 139 -12.56 5.58 -19.03
C ILE A 139 -13.60 5.96 -20.08
N ARG A 140 -13.91 5.00 -20.97
CA ARG A 140 -14.77 5.28 -22.15
C ARG A 140 -16.16 4.67 -22.05
N GLU A 141 -16.42 3.94 -20.98
CA GLU A 141 -17.66 3.19 -20.80
C GLU A 141 -18.15 3.27 -19.36
N ASP A 142 -19.44 3.00 -19.15
CA ASP A 142 -20.00 2.86 -17.80
C ASP A 142 -19.50 1.55 -17.16
N LEU A 143 -18.80 1.67 -16.05
CA LEU A 143 -18.18 0.56 -15.33
C LEU A 143 -18.80 0.39 -13.94
N THR A 144 -20.11 0.15 -13.91
CA THR A 144 -20.80 -0.20 -12.66
C THR A 144 -20.47 -1.65 -12.28
N VAL A 145 -19.96 -1.86 -11.05
CA VAL A 145 -19.56 -3.16 -10.50
C VAL A 145 -20.09 -3.34 -9.08
N LEU A 146 -20.22 -4.61 -8.64
CA LEU A 146 -20.68 -4.94 -7.28
C LEU A 146 -19.47 -5.14 -6.35
N VAL A 147 -19.04 -4.08 -5.67
CA VAL A 147 -17.86 -4.05 -4.79
C VAL A 147 -18.14 -3.27 -3.50
N ASP A 148 -17.25 -3.37 -2.53
CA ASP A 148 -17.21 -2.47 -1.37
C ASP A 148 -16.49 -1.17 -1.78
N GLY A 149 -17.25 -0.09 -1.96
CA GLY A 149 -16.75 1.18 -2.49
C GLY A 149 -15.66 1.80 -1.63
N ASP A 150 -15.81 1.79 -0.31
CA ASP A 150 -14.82 2.36 0.63
C ASP A 150 -13.50 1.60 0.57
N LYS A 151 -13.57 0.27 0.51
CA LYS A 151 -12.37 -0.57 0.39
C LYS A 151 -11.71 -0.43 -0.98
N MET A 152 -12.49 -0.30 -2.06
CA MET A 152 -11.94 -0.05 -3.39
C MET A 152 -11.31 1.34 -3.51
N ALA A 153 -11.92 2.38 -2.93
CA ALA A 153 -11.31 3.71 -2.82
C ALA A 153 -9.94 3.63 -2.14
N ARG A 154 -9.84 2.85 -1.06
CA ARG A 154 -8.59 2.62 -0.36
C ARG A 154 -7.53 1.89 -1.22
N VAL A 155 -7.93 0.90 -2.01
CA VAL A 155 -7.05 0.23 -2.99
C VAL A 155 -6.48 1.26 -3.96
N PHE A 156 -7.35 2.04 -4.58
CA PHE A 156 -6.93 3.02 -5.60
C PHE A 156 -6.06 4.12 -4.99
N ASN A 157 -6.39 4.62 -3.80
CA ASN A 157 -5.57 5.57 -3.06
C ASN A 157 -4.18 5.03 -2.74
N ASN A 158 -4.05 3.77 -2.32
CA ASN A 158 -2.76 3.15 -2.04
C ASN A 158 -1.89 3.02 -3.29
N ILE A 159 -2.47 2.65 -4.43
CA ILE A 159 -1.76 2.55 -5.70
C ILE A 159 -1.40 3.94 -6.22
N MET A 160 -2.32 4.90 -6.14
CA MET A 160 -2.08 6.29 -6.54
C MET A 160 -0.99 6.95 -5.71
N LYS A 161 -0.95 6.75 -4.37
CA LYS A 161 0.15 7.21 -3.51
C LYS A 161 1.51 6.69 -3.99
N ASN A 162 1.59 5.42 -4.38
CA ASN A 162 2.80 4.86 -4.95
C ASN A 162 3.14 5.49 -6.30
N ALA A 163 2.18 5.62 -7.21
CA ALA A 163 2.39 6.24 -8.50
C ALA A 163 2.92 7.68 -8.35
N VAL A 164 2.36 8.48 -7.45
CA VAL A 164 2.81 9.85 -7.15
C VAL A 164 4.22 9.86 -6.55
N ALA A 165 4.51 8.96 -5.59
CA ALA A 165 5.78 8.94 -4.89
C ALA A 165 6.97 8.53 -5.76
N TYR A 166 6.73 7.65 -6.75
CA TYR A 166 7.79 7.04 -7.57
C TYR A 166 7.80 7.47 -9.03
N SER A 167 6.88 8.33 -9.46
CA SER A 167 6.93 8.92 -10.80
C SER A 167 7.92 10.08 -10.88
N TYR A 168 8.44 10.32 -12.08
CA TYR A 168 9.28 11.47 -12.35
C TYR A 168 8.50 12.78 -12.23
N GLU A 169 9.20 13.86 -11.87
CA GLU A 169 8.65 15.22 -11.92
C GLU A 169 8.24 15.57 -13.36
N GLY A 170 7.13 16.25 -13.52
CA GLY A 170 6.60 16.63 -14.85
C GLY A 170 5.99 15.48 -15.65
N SER A 171 5.86 14.27 -15.06
CA SER A 171 5.26 13.14 -15.74
C SER A 171 3.74 13.05 -15.54
N THR A 172 3.08 12.28 -16.42
CA THR A 172 1.65 12.00 -16.33
C THR A 172 1.42 10.61 -15.74
N ILE A 173 0.52 10.51 -14.77
CA ILE A 173 0.00 9.24 -14.25
C ILE A 173 -1.31 8.96 -14.98
N THR A 174 -1.38 7.84 -15.73
CA THR A 174 -2.58 7.47 -16.47
C THR A 174 -3.34 6.39 -15.71
N ILE A 175 -4.65 6.60 -15.53
CA ILE A 175 -5.58 5.65 -14.92
C ILE A 175 -6.53 5.18 -16.02
N GLU A 176 -6.47 3.90 -16.37
CA GLU A 176 -7.33 3.29 -17.37
C GLU A 176 -8.27 2.29 -16.70
N ALA A 177 -9.52 2.23 -17.14
CA ALA A 177 -10.42 1.14 -16.77
C ALA A 177 -11.21 0.68 -17.99
N ARG A 178 -11.35 -0.64 -18.13
CA ARG A 178 -12.02 -1.30 -19.25
C ARG A 178 -12.76 -2.55 -18.80
N ARG A 179 -13.91 -2.81 -19.39
CA ARG A 179 -14.59 -4.10 -19.25
C ARG A 179 -13.87 -5.14 -20.09
N GLN A 180 -13.73 -6.33 -19.53
CA GLN A 180 -13.14 -7.49 -20.20
C GLN A 180 -14.23 -8.31 -20.91
N ASP A 181 -13.82 -9.15 -21.88
CA ASP A 181 -14.73 -10.02 -22.65
C ASP A 181 -15.50 -11.02 -21.78
N ASP A 182 -14.95 -11.39 -20.62
CA ASP A 182 -15.57 -12.25 -19.61
C ASP A 182 -16.55 -11.51 -18.68
N GLY A 183 -16.73 -10.20 -18.89
CA GLY A 183 -17.58 -9.33 -18.07
C GLY A 183 -16.89 -8.74 -16.85
N GLY A 184 -15.67 -9.16 -16.54
CA GLY A 184 -14.83 -8.57 -15.50
C GLY A 184 -14.38 -7.15 -15.85
N VAL A 185 -13.70 -6.49 -14.91
CA VAL A 185 -13.15 -5.15 -15.13
C VAL A 185 -11.66 -5.15 -14.82
N ARG A 186 -10.89 -4.56 -15.74
CA ARG A 186 -9.45 -4.29 -15.57
C ARG A 186 -9.23 -2.81 -15.33
N VAL A 187 -8.52 -2.48 -14.25
CA VAL A 187 -8.06 -1.11 -13.92
C VAL A 187 -6.53 -1.10 -13.95
N ARG A 188 -5.95 -0.09 -14.61
CA ARG A 188 -4.50 0.07 -14.72
C ARG A 188 -4.08 1.46 -14.26
N PHE A 189 -3.05 1.51 -13.42
CA PHE A 189 -2.34 2.73 -13.07
C PHE A 189 -0.97 2.67 -13.72
N ILE A 190 -0.67 3.64 -14.57
CA ILE A 190 0.53 3.68 -15.41
C ILE A 190 1.30 4.94 -15.05
N ASN A 191 2.53 4.79 -14.60
CA ASN A 191 3.40 5.93 -14.31
C ASN A 191 4.81 5.73 -14.88
N GLN A 192 5.51 6.82 -15.13
CA GLN A 192 6.91 6.84 -15.54
C GLN A 192 7.79 7.08 -14.32
N GLY A 193 8.77 6.24 -14.09
CA GLY A 193 9.67 6.31 -12.93
C GLY A 193 10.82 5.32 -13.05
N ASP A 194 11.66 5.26 -12.03
CA ASP A 194 12.76 4.29 -12.01
C ASP A 194 12.20 2.86 -12.06
N PRO A 195 12.76 1.99 -12.93
CA PRO A 195 12.25 0.64 -13.10
C PRO A 195 12.46 -0.21 -11.84
N ILE A 196 11.44 -0.98 -11.48
CA ILE A 196 11.50 -1.94 -10.38
C ILE A 196 12.22 -3.20 -10.87
N PRO A 197 13.33 -3.62 -10.23
CA PRO A 197 14.03 -4.84 -10.63
C PRO A 197 13.10 -6.06 -10.62
N ALA A 198 13.19 -6.93 -11.64
CA ALA A 198 12.31 -8.09 -11.81
C ALA A 198 12.27 -9.01 -10.57
N ALA A 199 13.40 -9.17 -9.86
CA ALA A 199 13.45 -9.94 -8.62
C ALA A 199 12.59 -9.33 -7.49
N LYS A 200 12.37 -8.01 -7.53
CA LYS A 200 11.61 -7.27 -6.52
C LYS A 200 10.12 -7.17 -6.84
N LEU A 201 9.70 -7.32 -8.11
CA LEU A 201 8.29 -7.27 -8.51
C LEU A 201 7.41 -8.31 -7.81
N LYS A 202 7.99 -9.46 -7.43
CA LYS A 202 7.25 -10.52 -6.73
C LYS A 202 6.99 -10.22 -5.26
N VAL A 203 7.79 -9.33 -4.66
CA VAL A 203 7.77 -9.06 -3.21
C VAL A 203 7.25 -7.66 -2.86
N ILE A 204 6.97 -6.79 -3.86
CA ILE A 204 6.43 -5.45 -3.58
C ILE A 204 5.04 -5.46 -2.92
N PHE A 205 4.30 -6.57 -3.03
CA PHE A 205 3.01 -6.78 -2.37
C PHE A 205 3.13 -7.50 -1.03
N GLU A 206 4.34 -7.84 -0.58
CA GLU A 206 4.54 -8.40 0.76
C GLU A 206 4.44 -7.29 1.81
N LYS A 207 3.89 -7.64 2.96
CA LYS A 207 3.78 -6.72 4.09
C LYS A 207 5.18 -6.20 4.46
N PHE A 208 5.28 -4.89 4.73
CA PHE A 208 6.50 -4.20 5.19
C PHE A 208 7.65 -4.16 4.19
N TYR A 209 7.40 -4.55 2.95
CA TYR A 209 8.42 -4.48 1.93
C TYR A 209 8.57 -3.04 1.42
N ARG A 210 9.82 -2.56 1.39
CA ARG A 210 10.20 -1.26 0.81
C ARG A 210 11.46 -1.43 -0.02
N LEU A 211 11.52 -0.75 -1.16
CA LEU A 211 12.75 -0.67 -1.95
C LEU A 211 13.82 0.10 -1.15
N ASP A 212 15.09 -0.34 -1.22
CA ASP A 212 16.19 0.23 -0.40
C ASP A 212 16.36 1.74 -0.62
N ALA A 213 16.16 2.23 -1.85
CA ALA A 213 16.19 3.65 -2.17
C ALA A 213 15.08 4.45 -1.45
N ALA A 214 13.91 3.85 -1.23
CA ALA A 214 12.80 4.49 -0.52
C ALA A 214 13.04 4.61 0.99
N ARG A 215 13.85 3.71 1.57
CA ARG A 215 14.28 3.79 2.97
C ARG A 215 15.19 5.00 3.21
N ALA A 216 16.09 5.28 2.27
CA ALA A 216 17.05 6.37 2.39
C ALA A 216 16.43 7.77 2.21
N THR A 217 15.36 7.90 1.42
CA THR A 217 14.77 9.20 1.06
C THR A 217 13.53 9.57 1.86
N ASN A 218 13.08 8.73 2.78
CA ASN A 218 11.81 8.88 3.52
C ASN A 218 10.58 9.07 2.60
N ARG A 219 10.70 8.73 1.31
CA ARG A 219 9.62 8.71 0.33
C ARG A 219 8.82 7.43 0.50
N GLY A 220 7.54 7.56 0.81
CA GLY A 220 6.60 6.43 0.97
C GLY A 220 6.30 6.08 2.43
N GLY A 221 5.17 5.40 2.64
CA GLY A 221 4.66 4.95 3.94
C GLY A 221 5.34 3.70 4.50
N ALA A 222 4.71 3.04 5.48
CA ALA A 222 5.22 1.84 6.20
C ALA A 222 5.42 0.58 5.34
N GLY A 223 5.17 0.62 4.03
CA GLY A 223 5.29 -0.54 3.13
C GLY A 223 4.09 -1.48 3.20
N LEU A 224 2.94 -0.97 3.62
CA LEU A 224 1.69 -1.75 3.76
C LEU A 224 0.67 -1.47 2.67
N GLY A 225 0.72 -0.32 2.03
CA GLY A 225 -0.31 0.11 1.09
C GLY A 225 -0.59 -0.91 -0.02
N LEU A 226 0.45 -1.46 -0.65
CA LEU A 226 0.30 -2.48 -1.69
C LEU A 226 -0.16 -3.83 -1.14
N ALA A 227 0.29 -4.21 0.05
CA ALA A 227 -0.18 -5.44 0.71
C ALA A 227 -1.67 -5.35 1.04
N ILE A 228 -2.11 -4.22 1.61
CA ILE A 228 -3.52 -3.93 1.89
C ILE A 228 -4.35 -3.95 0.61
N ALA A 229 -3.87 -3.31 -0.45
CA ALA A 229 -4.55 -3.32 -1.75
C ALA A 229 -4.73 -4.75 -2.26
N LYS A 230 -3.70 -5.58 -2.19
CA LYS A 230 -3.75 -6.99 -2.61
C LYS A 230 -4.78 -7.80 -1.82
N GLU A 231 -4.82 -7.66 -0.50
CA GLU A 231 -5.77 -8.38 0.37
C GLU A 231 -7.22 -7.94 0.08
N ILE A 232 -7.48 -6.64 -0.07
CA ILE A 232 -8.80 -6.13 -0.42
C ILE A 232 -9.26 -6.65 -1.79
N ILE A 233 -8.37 -6.61 -2.79
CA ILE A 233 -8.66 -7.11 -4.14
C ILE A 233 -8.94 -8.62 -4.09
N ALA A 234 -8.14 -9.40 -3.36
CA ALA A 234 -8.34 -10.83 -3.18
C ALA A 234 -9.68 -11.15 -2.49
N ALA A 235 -10.08 -10.37 -1.47
CA ALA A 235 -11.39 -10.48 -0.84
C ALA A 235 -12.55 -10.23 -1.80
N HIS A 236 -12.35 -9.40 -2.83
CA HIS A 236 -13.30 -9.20 -3.92
C HIS A 236 -13.26 -10.31 -4.98
N GLY A 237 -12.35 -11.29 -4.86
CA GLY A 237 -12.14 -12.35 -5.85
C GLY A 237 -11.30 -11.91 -7.05
N GLY A 238 -10.67 -10.76 -6.96
CA GLY A 238 -9.81 -10.18 -8.01
C GLY A 238 -8.34 -10.51 -7.84
N THR A 239 -7.53 -9.97 -8.75
CA THR A 239 -6.07 -10.09 -8.73
C THR A 239 -5.40 -8.73 -8.94
N VAL A 240 -4.18 -8.58 -8.44
CA VAL A 240 -3.33 -7.42 -8.68
C VAL A 240 -1.95 -7.88 -9.13
N ALA A 241 -1.42 -7.22 -10.15
CA ALA A 241 -0.09 -7.47 -10.69
C ALA A 241 0.66 -6.13 -10.90
N CYS A 242 1.97 -6.21 -10.98
CA CYS A 242 2.82 -5.08 -11.33
C CYS A 242 3.83 -5.50 -12.40
N GLU A 243 3.93 -4.69 -13.43
CA GLU A 243 4.95 -4.77 -14.47
C GLU A 243 5.76 -3.48 -14.44
N SER A 244 7.08 -3.58 -14.64
CA SER A 244 7.94 -2.40 -14.68
C SER A 244 9.01 -2.57 -15.74
N THR A 245 9.09 -1.58 -16.61
CA THR A 245 10.09 -1.43 -17.67
C THR A 245 10.79 -0.08 -17.51
N PRO A 246 11.84 0.23 -18.27
CA PRO A 246 12.44 1.57 -18.26
C PRO A 246 11.46 2.68 -18.67
N GLU A 247 10.41 2.35 -19.43
CA GLU A 247 9.43 3.32 -19.92
C GLU A 247 8.30 3.56 -18.92
N HIS A 248 7.80 2.48 -18.28
CA HIS A 248 6.61 2.55 -17.43
C HIS A 248 6.64 1.54 -16.29
N THR A 249 6.03 1.91 -15.18
CA THR A 249 5.55 0.99 -14.14
C THR A 249 4.03 0.94 -14.22
N ILE A 250 3.46 -0.26 -14.29
CA ILE A 250 2.04 -0.51 -14.51
C ILE A 250 1.52 -1.41 -13.39
N PHE A 251 0.59 -0.91 -12.60
CA PHE A 251 -0.20 -1.70 -11.67
C PHE A 251 -1.52 -2.09 -12.34
N THR A 252 -1.78 -3.37 -12.47
CA THR A 252 -2.99 -3.91 -13.08
C THR A 252 -3.85 -4.59 -12.01
N ILE A 253 -5.10 -4.18 -11.88
CA ILE A 253 -6.12 -4.78 -11.04
C ILE A 253 -7.14 -5.46 -11.95
N GLU A 254 -7.49 -6.70 -11.65
CA GLU A 254 -8.56 -7.41 -12.33
C GLU A 254 -9.64 -7.78 -11.31
N LEU A 255 -10.86 -7.34 -11.58
CA LEU A 255 -12.04 -7.68 -10.81
C LEU A 255 -12.91 -8.64 -11.62
N PRO A 256 -13.44 -9.70 -11.02
CA PRO A 256 -14.27 -10.67 -11.72
C PRO A 256 -15.60 -10.05 -12.20
N ALA A 257 -16.20 -10.65 -13.20
CA ALA A 257 -17.60 -10.43 -13.50
C ALA A 257 -18.47 -10.84 -12.30
N VAL A 258 -19.54 -10.11 -12.05
CA VAL A 258 -20.50 -10.38 -10.97
C VAL A 258 -21.82 -10.83 -11.57
#